data_9cff80611dbcf70b6bbb46c222440261
#
_entry.id   9cff80611dbcf70b6bbb46c222440261
#
_cell.length_a   1.000
_cell.length_b   1.000
_cell.length_c   1.000
_cell.angle_alpha   90.00
_cell.angle_beta   90.00
_cell.angle_gamma   90.00
#
_symmetry.space_group_name_H-M   'P 1'
#
loop_
_entity.id
_entity.type
_entity.pdbx_description
1 polymer ?
#
loop_
_entity_poly.entity_id
_entity_poly.type
_entity_poly.pdbx_seq_one_letter_code
_entity_poly.pdbx_strand_id
1 'polypeptide(L)'
;MPPVSQSIRVKVLFFGRLKEIAGRSHESVDLASEADIESLFARYASRYPELQQYRSSLVASCNQEFAPWNTVLHAGDEVAFLPPVSGG
;
A
#
# COMPACT_ATOMS: atom_id res chain seq x y z
N MET A 1 -29.57 5.60 12.55
CA MET A 1 -28.20 5.23 12.69
C MET A 1 -27.43 5.52 11.42
N PRO A 2 -26.46 6.32 11.54
CA PRO A 2 -25.72 6.63 10.33
C PRO A 2 -25.06 5.37 9.83
N PRO A 3 -24.94 5.26 8.57
CA PRO A 3 -24.20 4.16 8.04
C PRO A 3 -22.80 4.26 8.60
N VAL A 4 -22.38 3.19 9.16
CA VAL A 4 -21.00 3.15 9.54
C VAL A 4 -20.19 3.31 8.31
N SER A 5 -19.12 3.97 8.45
CA SER A 5 -18.20 4.02 7.35
C SER A 5 -17.90 2.60 6.99
N GLN A 6 -18.14 2.31 5.78
CA GLN A 6 -17.82 1.00 5.29
C GLN A 6 -16.32 0.88 5.21
N SER A 7 -15.84 -0.27 5.57
CA SER A 7 -14.42 -0.53 5.42
C SER A 7 -14.24 -1.60 4.37
N ILE A 8 -13.10 -1.58 3.74
CA ILE A 8 -12.72 -2.61 2.79
C ILE A 8 -11.46 -3.26 3.31
N ARG A 9 -11.27 -4.52 2.97
CA ARG A 9 -10.06 -5.23 3.35
C ARG A 9 -9.23 -5.46 2.11
N VAL A 10 -7.98 -5.07 2.17
CA VAL A 10 -7.05 -5.25 1.06
C VAL A 10 -5.82 -5.99 1.58
N LYS A 11 -5.12 -6.63 0.66
CA LYS A 11 -3.88 -7.30 0.98
C LYS A 11 -2.73 -6.44 0.50
N VAL A 12 -1.70 -6.31 1.32
CA VAL A 12 -0.53 -5.52 0.99
C VAL A 12 0.67 -6.42 0.96
N LEU A 13 1.48 -6.28 -0.07
CA LEU A 13 2.71 -7.03 -0.21
C LEU A 13 3.91 -6.09 -0.10
N PHE A 14 4.91 -6.54 0.63
CA PHE A 14 6.14 -5.79 0.81
C PHE A 14 7.29 -6.56 0.22
N PHE A 15 8.16 -5.85 -0.49
CA PHE A 15 9.31 -6.47 -1.13
C PHE A 15 10.60 -5.75 -0.77
N GLY A 16 11.69 -6.48 -0.80
CA GLY A 16 13.01 -5.90 -0.60
C GLY A 16 13.14 -5.17 0.72
N ARG A 17 13.64 -3.96 0.65
CA ARG A 17 13.89 -3.17 1.85
C ARG A 17 12.61 -2.90 2.62
N LEU A 18 11.48 -2.75 1.91
CA LEU A 18 10.22 -2.47 2.59
C LEU A 18 9.79 -3.64 3.46
N LYS A 19 10.07 -4.85 3.00
CA LYS A 19 9.78 -6.05 3.78
C LYS A 19 10.58 -6.03 5.08
N GLU A 20 11.83 -5.60 5.00
CA GLU A 20 12.66 -5.52 6.20
C GLU A 20 12.14 -4.47 7.16
N ILE A 21 11.73 -3.33 6.65
CA ILE A 21 11.24 -2.24 7.50
C ILE A 21 9.93 -2.64 8.17
N ALA A 22 9.01 -3.20 7.41
CA ALA A 22 7.71 -3.57 7.95
C ALA A 22 7.77 -4.85 8.79
N GLY A 23 8.81 -5.64 8.60
CA GLY A 23 8.96 -6.87 9.36
C GLY A 23 8.06 -7.98 8.91
N ARG A 24 7.49 -7.87 7.70
CA ARG A 24 6.60 -8.91 7.17
C ARG A 24 6.54 -8.78 5.66
N SER A 25 6.17 -9.87 5.02
CA SER A 25 6.10 -9.90 3.56
C SER A 25 4.72 -9.53 3.05
N HIS A 26 3.70 -9.69 3.87
CA HIS A 26 2.34 -9.32 3.47
C HIS A 26 1.50 -9.10 4.70
N GLU A 27 0.39 -8.41 4.50
CA GLU A 27 -0.53 -8.14 5.60
C GLU A 27 -1.88 -7.79 4.99
N SER A 28 -2.97 -8.18 5.67
CA SER A 28 -4.29 -7.71 5.30
C SER A 28 -4.64 -6.54 6.21
N VAL A 29 -5.18 -5.49 5.64
CA VAL A 29 -5.56 -4.31 6.42
C VAL A 29 -6.94 -3.86 6.03
N ASP A 30 -7.60 -3.22 6.97
CA ASP A 30 -8.90 -2.61 6.74
C ASP A 30 -8.71 -1.14 6.47
N LEU A 31 -9.36 -0.65 5.43
CA LEU A 31 -9.27 0.74 5.02
C LEU A 31 -10.68 1.30 4.89
N ALA A 32 -10.79 2.61 4.99
CA ALA A 32 -12.06 3.26 4.68
C ALA A 32 -12.38 3.04 3.21
N SER A 33 -13.65 2.90 2.89
CA SER A 33 -14.03 2.79 1.49
C SER A 33 -13.58 4.05 0.77
N GLU A 34 -13.22 3.91 -0.48
CA GLU A 34 -12.70 4.98 -1.32
C GLU A 34 -11.28 5.42 -0.97
N ALA A 35 -10.61 4.71 -0.07
CA ALA A 35 -9.19 4.97 0.14
C ALA A 35 -8.43 4.62 -1.12
N ASP A 36 -7.35 5.35 -1.37
CA ASP A 36 -6.52 5.09 -2.52
C ASP A 36 -5.17 4.52 -2.07
N ILE A 37 -4.33 4.21 -3.05
CA ILE A 37 -3.02 3.62 -2.75
C ILE A 37 -2.17 4.59 -1.92
N GLU A 38 -2.26 5.89 -2.22
CA GLU A 38 -1.51 6.88 -1.47
C GLU A 38 -1.89 6.86 0.02
N SER A 39 -3.19 6.75 0.30
CA SER A 39 -3.67 6.68 1.68
C SER A 39 -3.16 5.44 2.38
N LEU A 40 -3.12 4.33 1.65
CA LEU A 40 -2.61 3.09 2.21
C LEU A 40 -1.13 3.24 2.57
N PHE A 41 -0.35 3.81 1.66
CA PHE A 41 1.06 3.99 1.93
C PHE A 41 1.27 4.93 3.12
N ALA A 42 0.47 6.00 3.21
CA ALA A 42 0.59 6.95 4.30
C ALA A 42 0.34 6.28 5.64
N ARG A 43 -0.56 5.32 5.68
CA ARG A 43 -0.84 4.58 6.90
C ARG A 43 0.40 3.81 7.36
N TYR A 44 1.10 3.19 6.43
CA TYR A 44 2.31 2.46 6.78
C TYR A 44 3.46 3.41 7.11
N ALA A 45 3.57 4.51 6.40
CA ALA A 45 4.64 5.48 6.67
C ALA A 45 4.45 6.12 8.04
N SER A 46 3.22 6.21 8.52
CA SER A 46 2.96 6.71 9.86
C SER A 46 3.49 5.75 10.91
N ARG A 47 3.38 4.44 10.67
CA ARG A 47 3.90 3.44 11.60
C ARG A 47 5.41 3.25 11.46
N TYR A 48 5.90 3.38 10.25
CA TYR A 48 7.31 3.16 9.93
C TYR A 48 7.80 4.38 9.17
N PRO A 49 8.17 5.44 9.89
CA PRO A 49 8.55 6.70 9.23
C PRO A 49 9.67 6.54 8.21
N GLU A 50 10.48 5.53 8.37
CA GLU A 50 11.56 5.26 7.44
C GLU A 50 11.05 5.05 6.01
N LEU A 51 9.80 4.63 5.86
CA LEU A 51 9.24 4.40 4.55
C LEU A 51 9.11 5.67 3.71
N GLN A 52 8.98 6.82 4.36
CA GLN A 52 8.82 8.07 3.62
C GLN A 52 9.96 8.35 2.66
N GLN A 53 11.16 7.96 3.04
CA GLN A 53 12.31 8.26 2.18
C GLN A 53 12.26 7.48 0.87
N TYR A 54 11.45 6.44 0.81
CA TYR A 54 11.37 5.63 -0.41
C TYR A 54 10.20 6.00 -1.29
N ARG A 55 9.30 6.86 -0.80
CA ARG A 55 8.05 7.15 -1.52
C ARG A 55 8.27 7.56 -2.97
N SER A 56 9.22 8.43 -3.21
CA SER A 56 9.43 8.93 -4.57
C SER A 56 10.10 7.91 -5.48
N SER A 57 10.68 6.87 -4.90
CA SER A 57 11.35 5.84 -5.67
C SER A 57 10.49 4.60 -5.89
N LEU A 58 9.35 4.53 -5.23
CA LEU A 58 8.54 3.32 -5.31
C LEU A 58 7.53 3.41 -6.43
N VAL A 59 7.17 2.24 -6.94
CA VAL A 59 6.01 2.13 -7.81
C VAL A 59 5.00 1.25 -7.12
N ALA A 60 3.74 1.47 -7.41
CA ALA A 60 2.66 0.71 -6.82
C ALA A 60 2.01 -0.17 -7.86
N SER A 61 1.55 -1.33 -7.42
CA SER A 61 0.74 -2.18 -8.29
C SER A 61 -0.53 -2.55 -7.55
N CYS A 62 -1.57 -2.80 -8.32
CA CYS A 62 -2.85 -3.24 -7.78
C CYS A 62 -3.27 -4.44 -8.61
N ASN A 63 -3.43 -5.57 -7.94
CA ASN A 63 -3.81 -6.82 -8.61
C ASN A 63 -2.83 -7.16 -9.74
N GLN A 64 -1.54 -6.95 -9.45
CA GLN A 64 -0.44 -7.32 -10.33
C GLN A 64 -0.29 -6.44 -11.55
N GLU A 65 -0.91 -5.27 -11.55
CA GLU A 65 -0.74 -4.28 -12.62
C GLU A 65 -0.27 -2.98 -12.01
N PHE A 66 0.67 -2.32 -12.67
CA PHE A 66 1.10 -1.02 -12.20
C PHE A 66 -0.08 -0.07 -12.15
N ALA A 67 -0.13 0.74 -11.11
CA ALA A 67 -1.27 1.61 -10.88
C ALA A 67 -0.78 2.96 -10.36
N PRO A 68 -1.44 4.03 -10.77
CA PRO A 68 -1.13 5.35 -10.20
C PRO A 68 -1.44 5.37 -8.71
N TRP A 69 -0.74 6.24 -7.99
CA TRP A 69 -0.92 6.31 -6.54
C TRP A 69 -2.31 6.76 -6.13
N ASN A 70 -3.05 7.43 -7.02
CA ASN A 70 -4.41 7.86 -6.70
C ASN A 70 -5.47 6.84 -7.09
N THR A 71 -5.08 5.62 -7.38
CA THR A 71 -6.03 4.56 -7.71
C THR A 71 -6.85 4.22 -6.48
N VAL A 72 -8.16 4.28 -6.61
CA VAL A 72 -9.07 3.95 -5.52
C VAL A 72 -9.12 2.44 -5.34
N LEU A 73 -9.05 1.99 -4.11
CA LEU A 73 -8.99 0.57 -3.78
C LEU A 73 -10.38 0.02 -3.49
N HIS A 74 -10.54 -1.26 -3.74
CA HIS A 74 -11.79 -1.97 -3.51
C HIS A 74 -11.51 -3.20 -2.66
N ALA A 75 -12.55 -3.71 -2.04
CA ALA A 75 -12.41 -4.89 -1.20
C ALA A 75 -11.78 -6.03 -2.01
N GLY A 76 -10.80 -6.67 -1.41
CA GLY A 76 -10.15 -7.80 -2.06
C GLY A 76 -8.96 -7.43 -2.93
N ASP A 77 -8.70 -6.15 -3.12
CA ASP A 77 -7.54 -5.75 -3.93
C ASP A 77 -6.24 -6.16 -3.25
N GLU A 78 -5.25 -6.43 -4.08
CA GLU A 78 -3.91 -6.76 -3.62
C GLU A 78 -2.97 -5.67 -4.10
N VAL A 79 -2.35 -4.97 -3.17
CA VAL A 79 -1.48 -3.83 -3.47
C VAL A 79 -0.05 -4.20 -3.13
N ALA A 80 0.87 -3.89 -4.02
CA ALA A 80 2.28 -4.10 -3.76
C ALA A 80 3.02 -2.79 -3.94
N PHE A 81 3.98 -2.56 -3.06
CA PHE A 81 4.90 -1.43 -3.20
C PHE A 81 6.23 -2.00 -3.61
N LEU A 82 6.71 -1.59 -4.77
CA LEU A 82 7.89 -2.20 -5.37
C LEU A 82 9.00 -1.17 -5.45
N PRO A 83 10.20 -1.56 -5.02
CA PRO A 83 11.34 -0.66 -5.21
C PRO A 83 11.64 -0.54 -6.70
N PRO A 84 12.26 0.55 -7.09
CA PRO A 84 12.59 0.71 -8.51
C PRO A 84 13.60 -0.34 -8.91
N VAL A 85 13.46 -0.79 -10.13
CA VAL A 85 14.46 -1.67 -10.69
C VAL A 85 15.68 -0.82 -10.94
N SER A 86 16.79 -1.20 -10.34
CA SER A 86 17.99 -0.47 -10.56
C SER A 86 18.39 -0.69 -12.01
N GLY A 87 18.66 0.35 -12.68
CA GLY A 87 18.96 0.29 -14.08
C GLY A 87 20.26 -0.36 -14.41
N GLY A 88 20.71 -1.02 -13.57
CA GLY A 88 21.85 -1.85 -13.88
C GLY A 88 22.77 -1.99 -14.06
#